data_aa497a6da6a054edddab837daa708d9f
#
_entry.id   aa497a6da6a054edddab837daa708d9f
#
_cell.length_a   1.000
_cell.length_b   1.000
_cell.length_c   1.000
_cell.angle_alpha   90.00
_cell.angle_beta   90.00
_cell.angle_gamma   90.00
#
_symmetry.space_group_name_H-M   'P 1'
#
loop_
_entity.id
_entity.type
_entity.pdbx_description
1 polymer ?
#
loop_
_entity_poly.entity_id
_entity_poly.type
_entity_poly.pdbx_seq_one_letter_code
_entity_poly.pdbx_strand_id
1 'polypeptide(L)'
;LDPSGDATAAGKLILSKDWYFAALVTQEEGERLAALPIPAGKDYAKITLRFASDFTQDIPVEILQVSAAENGQAVVVVSTNRYLEQTTLLRRQTAELIFESQSGLRVPKGAVRIQSSTQTDEETGETTQTNTTGVYAVVAGRMEFKPVTILAEGSDFYVVQPAQENSQALRSGDEI
;
A
#
# COMPACT_ATOMS: atom_id res chain seq x y z
N LEU A 1 -8.44 -0.13 -30.10
CA LEU A 1 -8.56 -0.54 -31.49
C LEU A 1 -9.67 0.28 -32.10
N ASP A 2 -9.32 1.40 -32.76
CA ASP A 2 -10.30 2.00 -33.66
C ASP A 2 -10.50 0.99 -34.79
N PRO A 3 -11.72 0.51 -35.01
CA PRO A 3 -11.97 -0.24 -36.21
C PRO A 3 -11.57 0.68 -37.36
N SER A 4 -10.59 0.28 -38.16
CA SER A 4 -10.31 1.02 -39.38
C SER A 4 -11.63 1.09 -40.14
N GLY A 5 -12.01 2.29 -40.60
CA GLY A 5 -13.21 2.41 -41.45
C GLY A 5 -13.11 1.66 -42.77
N ASP A 6 -12.09 0.83 -42.93
CA ASP A 6 -11.87 -0.03 -44.08
C ASP A 6 -12.69 -1.33 -43.92
N ALA A 7 -13.75 -1.43 -44.68
CA ALA A 7 -14.67 -2.57 -44.69
C ALA A 7 -13.97 -3.90 -45.10
N THR A 8 -12.73 -3.86 -45.53
CA THR A 8 -11.94 -5.05 -45.93
C THR A 8 -11.11 -5.61 -44.76
N ALA A 9 -11.00 -4.92 -43.64
CA ALA A 9 -10.22 -5.37 -42.50
C ALA A 9 -10.99 -6.45 -41.71
N ALA A 10 -10.45 -7.68 -41.70
CA ALA A 10 -11.05 -8.82 -41.02
C ALA A 10 -10.82 -8.83 -39.50
N GLY A 11 -9.87 -8.02 -39.00
CA GLY A 11 -9.54 -7.94 -37.58
C GLY A 11 -8.10 -7.51 -37.34
N LYS A 12 -7.71 -7.54 -36.07
CA LYS A 12 -6.34 -7.25 -35.61
C LYS A 12 -5.76 -8.45 -34.90
N LEU A 13 -4.60 -8.90 -35.36
CA LEU A 13 -3.86 -9.96 -34.71
C LEU A 13 -2.90 -9.35 -33.66
N ILE A 14 -2.96 -9.84 -32.42
CA ILE A 14 -2.05 -9.48 -31.35
C ILE A 14 -0.97 -10.56 -31.27
N LEU A 15 0.29 -10.18 -31.50
CA LEU A 15 1.43 -11.11 -31.52
C LEU A 15 2.20 -11.14 -30.18
N SER A 16 2.06 -10.10 -29.35
CA SER A 16 2.68 -10.04 -28.02
C SER A 16 1.70 -10.46 -26.95
N LYS A 17 2.16 -11.23 -25.98
CA LYS A 17 1.39 -11.53 -24.76
C LYS A 17 1.47 -10.39 -23.74
N ASP A 18 2.47 -9.51 -23.86
CA ASP A 18 2.67 -8.42 -22.93
C ASP A 18 1.80 -7.22 -23.35
N TRP A 19 1.17 -6.62 -22.37
CA TRP A 19 0.38 -5.41 -22.54
C TRP A 19 0.76 -4.37 -21.48
N TYR A 20 0.44 -3.12 -21.76
CA TYR A 20 0.87 -1.97 -20.99
C TYR A 20 -0.31 -1.14 -20.55
N PHE A 21 -0.21 -0.59 -19.35
CA PHE A 21 -1.15 0.39 -18.84
C PHE A 21 -0.38 1.64 -18.42
N ALA A 22 -0.81 2.81 -18.92
CA ALA A 22 -0.23 4.09 -18.57
C ALA A 22 -1.27 4.89 -17.76
N ALA A 23 -0.86 5.40 -16.61
CA ALA A 23 -1.69 6.19 -15.72
C ALA A 23 -1.03 7.53 -15.38
N LEU A 24 -1.87 8.55 -15.19
CA LEU A 24 -1.47 9.79 -14.54
C LEU A 24 -1.69 9.64 -13.03
N VAL A 25 -0.65 9.95 -12.26
CA VAL A 25 -0.66 9.97 -10.80
C VAL A 25 -0.19 11.33 -10.30
N THR A 26 -0.41 11.64 -9.05
CA THR A 26 0.17 12.83 -8.43
C THR A 26 1.69 12.72 -8.36
N GLN A 27 2.38 13.85 -8.24
CA GLN A 27 3.84 13.87 -8.09
C GLN A 27 4.28 13.01 -6.90
N GLU A 28 3.61 13.15 -5.74
CA GLU A 28 3.93 12.40 -4.53
C GLU A 28 3.79 10.88 -4.74
N GLU A 29 2.69 10.44 -5.36
CA GLU A 29 2.49 9.02 -5.69
C GLU A 29 3.55 8.53 -6.69
N GLY A 30 3.92 9.34 -7.67
CA GLY A 30 4.99 9.02 -8.61
C GLY A 30 6.34 8.84 -7.93
N GLU A 31 6.72 9.72 -7.01
CA GLU A 31 7.95 9.62 -6.22
C GLU A 31 7.95 8.35 -5.34
N ARG A 32 6.83 8.03 -4.71
CA ARG A 32 6.66 6.80 -3.90
C ARG A 32 6.79 5.55 -4.77
N LEU A 33 6.17 5.51 -5.94
CA LEU A 33 6.26 4.39 -6.88
C LEU A 33 7.69 4.22 -7.41
N ALA A 34 8.41 5.30 -7.70
CA ALA A 34 9.79 5.27 -8.15
C ALA A 34 10.77 4.79 -7.06
N ALA A 35 10.43 5.00 -5.78
CA ALA A 35 11.23 4.59 -4.64
C ALA A 35 10.99 3.13 -4.19
N LEU A 36 10.06 2.41 -4.81
CA LEU A 36 9.76 1.03 -4.43
C LEU A 36 10.97 0.11 -4.63
N PRO A 37 11.21 -0.81 -3.69
CA PRO A 37 12.33 -1.74 -3.79
C PRO A 37 12.13 -2.72 -4.96
N ILE A 38 13.19 -2.91 -5.74
CA ILE A 38 13.24 -3.93 -6.78
C ILE A 38 13.66 -5.25 -6.13
N PRO A 39 12.86 -6.32 -6.23
CA PRO A 39 13.20 -7.61 -5.64
C PRO A 39 14.51 -8.16 -6.23
N ALA A 40 15.28 -8.89 -5.42
CA ALA A 40 16.54 -9.50 -5.85
C ALA A 40 16.36 -10.38 -7.09
N GLY A 41 17.18 -10.15 -8.10
CA GLY A 41 17.13 -10.89 -9.38
C GLY A 41 15.97 -10.48 -10.29
N LYS A 42 15.40 -9.31 -10.10
CA LYS A 42 14.39 -8.68 -10.96
C LYS A 42 14.88 -7.34 -11.48
N ASP A 43 14.33 -6.93 -12.61
CA ASP A 43 14.67 -5.64 -13.23
C ASP A 43 13.71 -4.52 -12.83
N TYR A 44 12.52 -4.88 -12.30
CA TYR A 44 11.43 -3.97 -12.02
C TYR A 44 10.76 -4.24 -10.67
N ALA A 45 10.27 -3.17 -10.06
CA ALA A 45 9.39 -3.26 -8.89
C ALA A 45 8.02 -3.82 -9.30
N LYS A 46 7.38 -4.58 -8.40
CA LYS A 46 6.06 -5.18 -8.62
C LYS A 46 5.02 -4.50 -7.78
N ILE A 47 3.88 -4.24 -8.40
CA ILE A 47 2.68 -3.73 -7.75
C ILE A 47 1.45 -4.49 -8.24
N THR A 48 0.31 -4.18 -7.66
CA THR A 48 -0.98 -4.70 -8.11
C THR A 48 -1.79 -3.61 -8.78
N LEU A 49 -2.31 -3.88 -9.97
CA LEU A 49 -3.26 -3.04 -10.69
C LEU A 49 -4.67 -3.64 -10.52
N ARG A 50 -5.64 -2.81 -10.14
CA ARG A 50 -7.06 -3.17 -10.05
C ARG A 50 -7.88 -2.15 -10.80
N PHE A 51 -8.67 -2.58 -11.78
CA PHE A 51 -9.61 -1.71 -12.45
C PHE A 51 -10.87 -1.49 -11.60
N ALA A 52 -11.43 -0.29 -11.67
CA ALA A 52 -12.64 0.07 -10.93
C ALA A 52 -13.90 -0.59 -11.49
N SER A 53 -13.90 -0.96 -12.77
CA SER A 53 -15.02 -1.61 -13.48
C SER A 53 -14.52 -2.62 -14.52
N ASP A 54 -15.44 -3.32 -15.14
CA ASP A 54 -15.26 -4.27 -16.25
C ASP A 54 -14.41 -5.51 -15.92
N PHE A 55 -13.32 -5.36 -15.20
CA PHE A 55 -12.46 -6.43 -14.74
C PHE A 55 -11.87 -6.09 -13.38
N THR A 56 -12.47 -6.60 -12.30
CA THR A 56 -12.15 -6.23 -10.91
C THR A 56 -11.14 -7.14 -10.20
N GLN A 57 -10.49 -8.04 -10.95
CA GLN A 57 -9.45 -8.89 -10.36
C GLN A 57 -8.13 -8.14 -10.19
N ASP A 58 -7.38 -8.57 -9.20
CA ASP A 58 -6.03 -8.06 -8.95
C ASP A 58 -5.06 -8.57 -10.00
N ILE A 59 -4.41 -7.65 -10.69
CA ILE A 59 -3.47 -7.92 -11.78
C ILE A 59 -2.07 -7.60 -11.28
N PRO A 60 -1.18 -8.59 -11.09
CA PRO A 60 0.22 -8.30 -10.79
C PRO A 60 0.89 -7.68 -12.02
N VAL A 61 1.49 -6.51 -11.84
CA VAL A 61 2.16 -5.73 -12.88
C VAL A 61 3.57 -5.32 -12.45
N GLU A 62 4.43 -5.04 -13.40
CA GLU A 62 5.78 -4.53 -13.20
C GLU A 62 5.82 -3.05 -13.61
N ILE A 63 6.45 -2.20 -12.79
CA ILE A 63 6.64 -0.78 -13.11
C ILE A 63 7.81 -0.66 -14.07
N LEU A 64 7.52 -0.31 -15.31
CA LEU A 64 8.58 -0.11 -16.30
C LEU A 64 9.20 1.28 -16.21
N GLN A 65 8.37 2.28 -15.97
CA GLN A 65 8.80 3.66 -15.96
C GLN A 65 7.89 4.53 -15.10
N VAL A 66 8.49 5.47 -14.40
CA VAL A 66 7.82 6.62 -13.80
C VAL A 66 8.49 7.86 -14.39
N SER A 67 7.72 8.75 -15.02
CA SER A 67 8.26 9.99 -15.58
C SER A 67 8.62 10.99 -14.49
N ALA A 68 9.46 11.96 -14.81
CA ALA A 68 9.55 13.18 -14.01
C ALA A 68 8.18 13.87 -13.93
N ALA A 69 7.90 14.52 -12.80
CA ALA A 69 6.63 15.21 -12.62
C ALA A 69 6.59 16.52 -13.46
N GLU A 70 5.49 16.71 -14.16
CA GLU A 70 5.17 17.94 -14.86
C GLU A 70 3.80 18.44 -14.38
N ASN A 71 3.70 19.72 -14.02
CA ASN A 71 2.47 20.34 -13.49
C ASN A 71 1.87 19.57 -12.30
N GLY A 72 2.72 18.99 -11.42
CA GLY A 72 2.28 18.24 -10.25
C GLY A 72 1.79 16.81 -10.54
N GLN A 73 1.96 16.31 -11.76
CA GLN A 73 1.58 14.97 -12.17
C GLN A 73 2.76 14.21 -12.79
N ALA A 74 2.78 12.91 -12.60
CA ALA A 74 3.72 11.99 -13.23
C ALA A 74 2.98 10.93 -14.05
N VAL A 75 3.63 10.39 -15.08
CA VAL A 75 3.13 9.26 -15.85
C VAL A 75 3.79 7.99 -15.33
N VAL A 76 3.00 7.02 -14.98
CA VAL A 76 3.46 5.67 -14.62
C VAL A 76 3.08 4.71 -15.72
N VAL A 77 4.05 3.92 -16.20
CA VAL A 77 3.84 2.85 -17.17
C VAL A 77 4.12 1.52 -16.51
N VAL A 78 3.11 0.66 -16.51
CA VAL A 78 3.21 -0.70 -15.99
C VAL A 78 2.98 -1.72 -17.09
N SER A 79 3.52 -2.94 -16.93
CA SER A 79 3.33 -4.04 -17.86
C SER A 79 3.01 -5.35 -17.15
N THR A 80 2.33 -6.22 -17.87
CA THR A 80 2.07 -7.60 -17.46
C THR A 80 1.72 -8.46 -18.68
N ASN A 81 1.84 -9.76 -18.51
CA ASN A 81 1.37 -10.76 -19.47
C ASN A 81 0.12 -11.53 -18.99
N ARG A 82 -0.49 -11.05 -17.89
CA ARG A 82 -1.67 -11.70 -17.33
C ARG A 82 -2.95 -11.12 -17.93
N TYR A 83 -3.96 -11.94 -18.05
CA TYR A 83 -5.33 -11.54 -18.39
C TYR A 83 -5.47 -10.76 -19.72
N LEU A 84 -4.60 -11.01 -20.71
CA LEU A 84 -4.62 -10.31 -22.00
C LEU A 84 -5.98 -10.44 -22.71
N GLU A 85 -6.58 -11.63 -22.68
CA GLU A 85 -7.87 -11.89 -23.32
C GLU A 85 -8.99 -11.04 -22.73
N GLN A 86 -9.02 -10.92 -21.40
CA GLN A 86 -10.04 -10.18 -20.66
C GLN A 86 -9.85 -8.66 -20.77
N THR A 87 -8.62 -8.20 -20.94
CA THR A 87 -8.27 -6.78 -20.95
C THR A 87 -8.12 -6.17 -22.35
N THR A 88 -8.04 -6.98 -23.40
CA THR A 88 -7.77 -6.55 -24.78
C THR A 88 -8.76 -5.51 -25.30
N LEU A 89 -10.01 -5.55 -24.89
CA LEU A 89 -11.06 -4.61 -25.33
C LEU A 89 -11.16 -3.38 -24.44
N LEU A 90 -10.51 -3.39 -23.28
CA LEU A 90 -10.49 -2.23 -22.37
C LEU A 90 -9.66 -1.11 -22.99
N ARG A 91 -10.15 0.14 -22.91
CA ARG A 91 -9.48 1.32 -23.48
C ARG A 91 -9.04 2.29 -22.41
N ARG A 92 -9.97 3.05 -21.90
CA ARG A 92 -9.76 4.00 -20.81
C ARG A 92 -10.42 3.42 -19.58
N GLN A 93 -9.61 3.18 -18.57
CA GLN A 93 -10.04 2.61 -17.31
C GLN A 93 -9.55 3.48 -16.14
N THR A 94 -10.40 3.63 -15.14
CA THR A 94 -9.96 4.08 -13.83
C THR A 94 -9.40 2.87 -13.10
N ALA A 95 -8.25 3.02 -12.49
CA ALA A 95 -7.56 1.93 -11.81
C ALA A 95 -6.93 2.39 -10.51
N GLU A 96 -6.78 1.46 -9.59
CA GLU A 96 -6.00 1.58 -8.37
C GLU A 96 -4.64 0.93 -8.59
N LEU A 97 -3.57 1.62 -8.21
CA LEU A 97 -2.22 1.07 -8.12
C LEU A 97 -1.94 0.76 -6.66
N ILE A 98 -1.93 -0.54 -6.31
CA ILE A 98 -1.74 -1.01 -4.94
C ILE A 98 -0.28 -1.43 -4.80
N PHE A 99 0.53 -0.61 -4.13
CA PHE A 99 1.97 -0.81 -3.99
C PHE A 99 2.43 -0.88 -2.54
N GLU A 100 1.57 -0.48 -1.61
CA GLU A 100 1.81 -0.66 -0.18
C GLU A 100 0.64 -1.43 0.42
N SER A 101 0.91 -2.63 0.91
CA SER A 101 -0.05 -3.44 1.65
C SER A 101 0.50 -3.62 3.06
N GLN A 102 -0.11 -2.95 4.02
CA GLN A 102 0.22 -3.11 5.42
C GLN A 102 -0.81 -4.04 6.07
N SER A 103 -0.33 -5.11 6.68
CA SER A 103 -1.18 -6.02 7.46
C SER A 103 -1.04 -5.70 8.94
N GLY A 104 -2.13 -5.40 9.60
CA GLY A 104 -2.12 -5.04 11.01
C GLY A 104 -3.53 -4.86 11.57
N LEU A 105 -3.60 -4.41 12.82
CA LEU A 105 -4.85 -4.06 13.49
C LEU A 105 -5.23 -2.63 13.16
N ARG A 106 -6.49 -2.41 12.81
CA ARG A 106 -7.01 -1.08 12.57
C ARG A 106 -7.47 -0.46 13.89
N VAL A 107 -6.91 0.69 14.26
CA VAL A 107 -7.18 1.40 15.51
C VAL A 107 -7.59 2.84 15.21
N PRO A 108 -8.71 3.35 15.75
CA PRO A 108 -9.06 4.76 15.60
C PRO A 108 -7.95 5.69 16.11
N LYS A 109 -7.67 6.78 15.40
CA LYS A 109 -6.65 7.76 15.82
C LYS A 109 -6.88 8.26 17.26
N GLY A 110 -8.15 8.46 17.62
CA GLY A 110 -8.54 8.92 18.96
C GLY A 110 -8.24 7.95 20.09
N ALA A 111 -8.00 6.66 19.81
CA ALA A 111 -7.66 5.66 20.83
C ALA A 111 -6.15 5.54 21.09
N VAL A 112 -5.31 6.05 20.19
CA VAL A 112 -3.86 5.99 20.34
C VAL A 112 -3.38 7.00 21.37
N ARG A 113 -2.50 6.56 22.28
CA ARG A 113 -1.90 7.35 23.35
C ARG A 113 -0.39 7.17 23.37
N ILE A 114 0.29 8.17 23.91
CA ILE A 114 1.72 8.11 24.19
C ILE A 114 1.86 8.06 25.70
N GLN A 115 2.52 7.02 26.20
CA GLN A 115 2.88 6.89 27.60
C GLN A 115 4.37 7.21 27.75
N SER A 116 4.69 8.20 28.58
CA SER A 116 6.06 8.55 28.92
C SER A 116 6.44 7.83 30.21
N SER A 117 7.54 7.10 30.18
CA SER A 117 8.16 6.49 31.35
C SER A 117 9.54 7.08 31.56
N THR A 118 9.87 7.35 32.80
CA THR A 118 11.19 7.85 33.18
C THR A 118 11.89 6.74 33.94
N GLN A 119 13.04 6.31 33.47
CA GLN A 119 13.91 5.38 34.16
C GLN A 119 15.19 6.14 34.60
N THR A 120 15.53 6.01 35.86
CA THR A 120 16.80 6.51 36.38
C THR A 120 17.71 5.32 36.61
N ASP A 121 18.85 5.32 35.97
CA ASP A 121 19.90 4.34 36.21
C ASP A 121 20.49 4.55 37.62
N GLU A 122 20.40 3.50 38.43
CA GLU A 122 20.87 3.58 39.84
C GLU A 122 22.40 3.67 39.96
N GLU A 123 23.18 3.25 38.95
CA GLU A 123 24.64 3.29 38.99
C GLU A 123 25.20 4.59 38.42
N THR A 124 24.58 5.16 37.40
CA THR A 124 25.07 6.35 36.70
C THR A 124 24.33 7.62 37.10
N GLY A 125 23.12 7.50 37.68
CA GLY A 125 22.24 8.63 37.99
C GLY A 125 21.61 9.29 36.74
N GLU A 126 21.84 8.72 35.56
CA GLU A 126 21.25 9.24 34.31
C GLU A 126 19.77 8.91 34.23
N THR A 127 18.98 9.91 33.85
CA THR A 127 17.54 9.79 33.71
C THR A 127 17.19 9.70 32.23
N THR A 128 16.65 8.57 31.81
CA THR A 128 16.18 8.35 30.42
C THR A 128 14.66 8.40 30.37
N GLN A 129 14.13 9.31 29.56
CA GLN A 129 12.69 9.39 29.27
C GLN A 129 12.37 8.60 27.99
N THR A 130 11.51 7.60 28.11
CA THR A 130 11.07 6.77 26.98
C THR A 130 9.59 7.05 26.71
N ASN A 131 9.27 7.39 25.48
CA ASN A 131 7.90 7.57 25.00
C ASN A 131 7.46 6.32 24.23
N THR A 132 6.39 5.68 24.72
CA THR A 132 5.84 4.46 24.09
C THR A 132 4.45 4.77 23.55
N THR A 133 4.27 4.52 22.26
CA THR A 133 2.95 4.61 21.61
C THR A 133 2.15 3.35 21.89
N GLY A 134 0.87 3.48 22.20
CA GLY A 134 0.02 2.35 22.51
C GLY A 134 -1.46 2.70 22.56
N VAL A 135 -2.26 1.72 22.91
CA VAL A 135 -3.70 1.86 23.15
C VAL A 135 -4.06 1.28 24.51
N TYR A 136 -5.11 1.79 25.13
CA TYR A 136 -5.69 1.16 26.31
C TYR A 136 -6.74 0.16 25.86
N ALA A 137 -6.61 -1.09 26.27
CA ALA A 137 -7.59 -2.15 26.04
C ALA A 137 -8.20 -2.63 27.35
N VAL A 138 -9.47 -3.04 27.32
CA VAL A 138 -10.15 -3.63 28.47
C VAL A 138 -9.83 -5.10 28.55
N VAL A 139 -9.09 -5.50 29.57
CA VAL A 139 -8.73 -6.89 29.83
C VAL A 139 -9.28 -7.30 31.21
N ALA A 140 -10.17 -8.27 31.23
CA ALA A 140 -10.82 -8.74 32.48
C ALA A 140 -11.43 -7.59 33.33
N GLY A 141 -12.00 -6.58 32.68
CA GLY A 141 -12.61 -5.42 33.32
C GLY A 141 -11.64 -4.36 33.82
N ARG A 142 -10.38 -4.42 33.41
CA ARG A 142 -9.35 -3.41 33.73
C ARG A 142 -8.76 -2.83 32.47
N MET A 143 -8.45 -1.55 32.50
CA MET A 143 -7.73 -0.90 31.40
C MET A 143 -6.23 -1.22 31.48
N GLU A 144 -5.72 -1.82 30.43
CA GLU A 144 -4.30 -2.13 30.30
C GLU A 144 -3.72 -1.38 29.09
N PHE A 145 -2.55 -0.77 29.27
CA PHE A 145 -1.83 -0.14 28.17
C PHE A 145 -1.12 -1.20 27.33
N LYS A 146 -1.44 -1.25 26.04
CA LYS A 146 -0.84 -2.19 25.08
C LYS A 146 0.02 -1.43 24.09
N PRO A 147 1.35 -1.58 24.16
CA PRO A 147 2.29 -0.94 23.25
C PRO A 147 2.06 -1.42 21.80
N VAL A 148 2.08 -0.47 20.85
CA VAL A 148 1.93 -0.74 19.42
C VAL A 148 2.93 0.07 18.60
N THR A 149 3.25 -0.46 17.42
CA THR A 149 4.01 0.24 16.36
C THR A 149 3.04 0.62 15.26
N ILE A 150 3.04 1.89 14.86
CA ILE A 150 2.22 2.37 13.73
C ILE A 150 2.90 1.95 12.44
N LEU A 151 2.18 1.23 11.58
CA LEU A 151 2.64 0.78 10.26
C LEU A 151 2.18 1.71 9.15
N ALA A 152 0.95 2.21 9.24
CA ALA A 152 0.37 3.11 8.26
C ALA A 152 -0.68 4.02 8.90
N GLU A 153 -0.91 5.16 8.27
CA GLU A 153 -1.90 6.15 8.66
C GLU A 153 -3.00 6.24 7.61
N GLY A 154 -4.24 6.06 8.02
CA GLY A 154 -5.43 6.34 7.22
C GLY A 154 -6.05 7.69 7.58
N SER A 155 -7.23 8.00 7.04
CA SER A 155 -7.94 9.27 7.30
C SER A 155 -8.33 9.41 8.78
N ASP A 156 -8.91 8.36 9.37
CA ASP A 156 -9.48 8.34 10.73
C ASP A 156 -8.91 7.22 11.63
N PHE A 157 -7.96 6.45 11.13
CA PHE A 157 -7.37 5.30 11.82
C PHE A 157 -5.87 5.19 11.56
N TYR A 158 -5.22 4.40 12.40
CA TYR A 158 -3.88 3.85 12.16
C TYR A 158 -3.97 2.34 11.92
N VAL A 159 -3.10 1.83 11.08
CA VAL A 159 -2.79 0.40 11.03
C VAL A 159 -1.61 0.17 11.93
N VAL A 160 -1.79 -0.67 12.95
CA VAL A 160 -0.77 -0.93 13.96
C VAL A 160 -0.46 -2.41 14.06
N GLN A 161 0.72 -2.71 14.57
CA GLN A 161 1.08 -4.04 15.05
C GLN A 161 1.48 -3.97 16.53
N PRO A 162 1.30 -5.04 17.31
CA PRO A 162 1.82 -5.11 18.66
C PRO A 162 3.33 -4.85 18.67
N ALA A 163 3.81 -4.02 19.59
CA ALA A 163 5.25 -3.77 19.71
C ALA A 163 6.01 -4.99 20.25
N GLN A 164 5.30 -5.91 20.90
CA GLN A 164 5.85 -7.16 21.44
C GLN A 164 4.83 -8.29 21.22
N GLU A 165 5.31 -9.44 20.80
CA GLU A 165 4.51 -10.66 20.68
C GLU A 165 4.49 -11.44 22.01
N ASN A 166 3.66 -11.03 22.94
CA ASN A 166 3.47 -11.69 24.24
C ASN A 166 1.98 -11.85 24.57
N SER A 167 1.68 -12.39 25.75
CA SER A 167 0.31 -12.59 26.20
C SER A 167 -0.48 -11.29 26.37
N GLN A 168 0.20 -10.16 26.55
CA GLN A 168 -0.37 -8.83 26.71
C GLN A 168 -0.44 -8.03 25.40
N ALA A 169 -0.07 -8.62 24.27
CA ALA A 169 -0.16 -7.99 22.96
C ALA A 169 -1.60 -7.59 22.62
N LEU A 170 -1.75 -6.49 21.86
CA LEU A 170 -3.05 -6.10 21.30
C LEU A 170 -3.51 -7.16 20.29
N ARG A 171 -4.77 -7.55 20.35
CA ARG A 171 -5.36 -8.56 19.49
C ARG A 171 -6.59 -8.05 18.77
N SER A 172 -6.94 -8.69 17.67
CA SER A 172 -8.21 -8.45 17.00
C SER A 172 -9.37 -8.84 17.91
N GLY A 173 -10.31 -7.90 18.12
CA GLY A 173 -11.45 -8.07 18.99
C GLY A 173 -11.25 -7.55 20.42
N ASP A 174 -10.06 -7.05 20.76
CA ASP A 174 -9.89 -6.32 22.02
C ASP A 174 -10.76 -5.05 22.01
N GLU A 175 -11.45 -4.78 23.12
CA GLU A 175 -12.19 -3.54 23.34
C GLU A 175 -11.21 -2.43 23.72
N ILE A 176 -11.17 -1.33 22.93
CA ILE A 176 -10.22 -0.22 23.10
C ILE A 176 -10.94 1.11 23.25
#